data_0bc868eb0e0c9a05ef046fcd438aa42a
#
_entry.id   0bc868eb0e0c9a05ef046fcd438aa42a
#
_cell.length_a   1.000
_cell.length_b   1.000
_cell.length_c   1.000
_cell.angle_alpha   90.00
_cell.angle_beta   90.00
_cell.angle_gamma   90.00
#
_symmetry.space_group_name_H-M   'P 1'
#
loop_
_entity.id
_entity.type
_entity.pdbx_description
1 polymer ?
#
loop_
_entity_poly.entity_id
_entity_poly.type
_entity_poly.pdbx_seq_one_letter_code
_entity_poly.pdbx_strand_id
1 'polypeptide(L)'
;MGATPIRKKYVVIDPTIRFLGHAQRGFRWRDTLVAFRSDPHRKRMESMMVEARNHGLFDGYIFPVHGRRGLMGNLTVGGRVVDLSPVELSLFDAIAKRLFWKLLELTDPEIMAELVSRVEVQMTRREMEALHYLADGMTSNDIGKVLDISSHTVDWYMNGIQEKLKAKNRHHVVAIAFRLGLIS
;
A
#
# COMPACT_ATOMS: atom_id res chain seq x y z
N MET A 1 4.28 17.08 23.55
CA MET A 1 3.47 18.16 22.96
C MET A 1 2.28 17.53 22.26
N GLY A 2 1.07 17.66 22.84
CA GLY A 2 -0.12 16.94 22.42
C GLY A 2 -0.58 17.36 21.02
N ALA A 3 -0.84 16.40 20.16
CA ALA A 3 -1.43 16.64 18.85
C ALA A 3 -2.84 17.21 19.01
N THR A 4 -3.04 18.43 18.55
CA THR A 4 -4.28 19.20 18.60
C THR A 4 -5.45 18.40 17.98
N PRO A 5 -6.68 18.47 18.55
CA PRO A 5 -7.87 17.72 18.08
C PRO A 5 -8.26 17.96 16.63
N ILE A 6 -7.73 18.99 15.99
CA ILE A 6 -7.95 19.38 14.60
C ILE A 6 -7.52 18.26 13.62
N ARG A 7 -6.46 17.51 13.93
CA ARG A 7 -5.91 16.45 13.05
C ARG A 7 -6.88 15.29 12.77
N LYS A 8 -7.71 14.90 13.73
CA LYS A 8 -8.66 13.78 13.57
C LYS A 8 -9.86 14.12 12.68
N LYS A 9 -10.25 15.40 12.58
CA LYS A 9 -11.45 15.83 11.87
C LYS A 9 -11.27 15.89 10.34
N TYR A 10 -10.05 16.09 9.88
CA TYR A 10 -9.73 16.23 8.44
C TYR A 10 -9.25 14.94 7.78
N VAL A 11 -8.67 13.99 8.51
CA VAL A 11 -8.09 12.75 7.94
C VAL A 11 -9.07 11.97 7.04
N VAL A 12 -10.36 11.96 7.40
CA VAL A 12 -11.39 11.23 6.64
C VAL A 12 -11.83 11.97 5.37
N ILE A 13 -11.74 13.30 5.36
CA ILE A 13 -12.21 14.15 4.25
C ILE A 13 -11.07 14.78 3.45
N ASP A 14 -9.83 14.67 3.91
CA ASP A 14 -8.67 15.19 3.20
C ASP A 14 -8.50 14.49 1.85
N PRO A 15 -8.66 15.22 0.72
CA PRO A 15 -8.58 14.61 -0.60
C PRO A 15 -7.19 14.04 -0.89
N THR A 16 -6.14 14.61 -0.29
CA THR A 16 -4.77 14.16 -0.49
C THR A 16 -4.51 12.83 0.20
N ILE A 17 -5.01 12.65 1.42
CA ILE A 17 -4.91 11.40 2.18
C ILE A 17 -5.75 10.29 1.51
N ARG A 18 -6.94 10.62 1.05
CA ARG A 18 -7.79 9.66 0.33
C ARG A 18 -7.18 9.23 -1.00
N PHE A 19 -6.62 10.17 -1.75
CA PHE A 19 -5.94 9.88 -3.02
C PHE A 19 -4.66 9.06 -2.81
N LEU A 20 -3.94 9.34 -1.72
CA LEU A 20 -2.70 8.65 -1.35
C LEU A 20 -2.89 7.12 -1.22
N GLY A 21 -4.05 6.66 -0.75
CA GLY A 21 -4.36 5.23 -0.63
C GLY A 21 -4.33 4.46 -1.96
N HIS A 22 -4.45 5.15 -3.09
CA HIS A 22 -4.47 4.55 -4.44
C HIS A 22 -3.30 5.01 -5.31
N ALA A 23 -2.57 6.05 -4.89
CA ALA A 23 -1.48 6.63 -5.67
C ALA A 23 -0.24 5.74 -5.66
N GLN A 24 0.30 5.45 -6.84
CA GLN A 24 1.55 4.70 -7.02
C GLN A 24 2.77 5.59 -7.28
N ARG A 25 2.54 6.87 -7.61
CA ARG A 25 3.56 7.87 -7.93
C ARG A 25 3.24 9.18 -7.24
N GLY A 26 4.22 10.08 -7.21
CA GLY A 26 4.03 11.44 -6.73
C GLY A 26 2.89 12.15 -7.47
N PHE A 27 2.09 12.89 -6.73
CA PHE A 27 0.94 13.63 -7.23
C PHE A 27 0.82 14.99 -6.57
N ARG A 28 0.15 15.92 -7.24
CA ARG A 28 -0.06 17.29 -6.77
C ARG A 28 -1.36 17.42 -5.97
N TRP A 29 -1.38 18.24 -4.93
CA TRP A 29 -2.55 18.42 -4.08
C TRP A 29 -3.79 18.85 -4.86
N ARG A 30 -3.65 19.86 -5.75
CA ARG A 30 -4.77 20.37 -6.53
C ARG A 30 -5.40 19.33 -7.46
N ASP A 31 -4.64 18.36 -7.93
CA ASP A 31 -5.14 17.33 -8.84
C ASP A 31 -6.12 16.39 -8.13
N THR A 32 -6.00 16.27 -6.80
CA THR A 32 -6.91 15.46 -5.99
C THR A 32 -8.33 16.01 -6.00
N LEU A 33 -8.51 17.33 -6.04
CA LEU A 33 -9.84 17.95 -6.16
C LEU A 33 -10.51 17.65 -7.51
N VAL A 34 -9.73 17.45 -8.56
CA VAL A 34 -10.23 17.02 -9.87
C VAL A 34 -10.69 15.57 -9.82
N ALA A 35 -9.92 14.70 -9.16
CA ALA A 35 -10.26 13.30 -8.98
C ALA A 35 -11.56 13.13 -8.16
N PHE A 36 -11.78 13.98 -7.16
CA PHE A 36 -12.98 13.96 -6.30
C PHE A 36 -14.06 14.98 -6.71
N ARG A 37 -14.16 15.34 -8.00
CA ARG A 37 -15.13 16.34 -8.50
C ARG A 37 -16.59 16.02 -8.16
N SER A 38 -16.96 14.76 -8.08
CA SER A 38 -18.32 14.27 -7.79
C SER A 38 -18.49 13.78 -6.35
N ASP A 39 -17.54 14.04 -5.46
CA ASP A 39 -17.60 13.58 -4.08
C ASP A 39 -18.60 14.41 -3.27
N PRO A 40 -19.46 13.77 -2.42
CA PRO A 40 -20.40 14.48 -1.56
C PRO A 40 -19.74 15.48 -0.59
N HIS A 41 -18.47 15.26 -0.24
CA HIS A 41 -17.71 16.12 0.66
C HIS A 41 -16.85 17.18 -0.05
N ARG A 42 -16.98 17.33 -1.36
CA ARG A 42 -16.15 18.23 -2.17
C ARG A 42 -16.05 19.65 -1.58
N LYS A 43 -17.16 20.25 -1.17
CA LYS A 43 -17.16 21.61 -0.57
C LYS A 43 -16.27 21.69 0.69
N ARG A 44 -16.24 20.63 1.50
CA ARG A 44 -15.38 20.57 2.69
C ARG A 44 -13.91 20.42 2.31
N MET A 45 -13.61 19.65 1.26
CA MET A 45 -12.25 19.51 0.71
C MET A 45 -11.74 20.86 0.19
N GLU A 46 -12.57 21.59 -0.55
CA GLU A 46 -12.24 22.94 -1.06
C GLU A 46 -12.01 23.93 0.10
N SER A 47 -12.87 23.92 1.13
CA SER A 47 -12.69 24.76 2.33
C SER A 47 -11.39 24.46 3.05
N MET A 48 -11.00 23.19 3.15
CA MET A 48 -9.74 22.78 3.76
C MET A 48 -8.54 23.30 2.97
N MET A 49 -8.57 23.24 1.64
CA MET A 49 -7.52 23.81 0.78
C MET A 49 -7.42 25.34 0.90
N VAL A 50 -8.54 26.03 1.10
CA VAL A 50 -8.55 27.47 1.38
C VAL A 50 -7.92 27.76 2.74
N GLU A 51 -8.27 26.99 3.77
CA GLU A 51 -7.67 27.13 5.09
C GLU A 51 -6.16 26.89 5.07
N ALA A 52 -5.69 25.86 4.34
CA ALA A 52 -4.28 25.59 4.15
C ALA A 52 -3.52 26.79 3.54
N ARG A 53 -4.13 27.48 2.57
CA ARG A 53 -3.55 28.71 1.98
C ARG A 53 -3.36 29.83 2.98
N ASN A 54 -4.27 29.98 3.95
CA ASN A 54 -4.16 30.98 5.02
C ASN A 54 -2.94 30.72 5.92
N HIS A 55 -2.41 29.49 5.90
CA HIS A 55 -1.20 29.08 6.61
C HIS A 55 0.04 28.98 5.70
N GLY A 56 -0.01 29.58 4.50
CA GLY A 56 1.12 29.62 3.57
C GLY A 56 1.28 28.34 2.73
N LEU A 57 0.33 27.41 2.80
CA LEU A 57 0.32 26.17 2.03
C LEU A 57 -0.58 26.32 0.79
N PHE A 58 -0.04 26.97 -0.24
CA PHE A 58 -0.79 27.30 -1.45
C PHE A 58 -0.98 26.09 -2.36
N ASP A 59 0.01 25.22 -2.42
CA ASP A 59 0.01 23.98 -3.18
C ASP A 59 1.12 23.05 -2.68
N GLY A 60 1.17 21.81 -3.17
CA GLY A 60 2.20 20.86 -2.81
C GLY A 60 2.12 19.56 -3.57
N TYR A 61 3.07 18.70 -3.25
CA TYR A 61 3.18 17.35 -3.80
C TYR A 61 3.26 16.33 -2.68
N ILE A 62 2.73 15.15 -2.93
CA ILE A 62 2.88 13.99 -2.06
C ILE A 62 3.52 12.87 -2.87
N PHE A 63 4.56 12.29 -2.32
CA PHE A 63 5.32 11.18 -2.90
C PHE A 63 5.12 9.94 -2.02
N PRO A 64 4.27 8.98 -2.43
CA PRO A 64 4.01 7.77 -1.66
C PRO A 64 5.22 6.85 -1.64
N VAL A 65 5.42 6.19 -0.51
CA VAL A 65 6.42 5.13 -0.37
C VAL A 65 5.72 3.82 -0.08
N HIS A 66 5.81 2.90 -1.02
CA HIS A 66 5.24 1.57 -0.90
C HIS A 66 6.32 0.54 -0.55
N GLY A 67 5.91 -0.47 0.18
CA GLY A 67 6.70 -1.65 0.50
C GLY A 67 5.84 -2.91 0.44
N ARG A 68 6.34 -4.02 0.93
CA ARG A 68 5.63 -5.31 0.94
C ARG A 68 4.26 -5.29 1.63
N ARG A 69 4.04 -4.35 2.55
CA ARG A 69 2.78 -4.19 3.31
C ARG A 69 1.86 -3.12 2.71
N GLY A 70 2.09 -2.69 1.48
CA GLY A 70 1.36 -1.61 0.82
C GLY A 70 1.98 -0.25 1.11
N LEU A 71 1.15 0.78 1.32
CA LEU A 71 1.61 2.13 1.64
C LEU A 71 2.28 2.15 3.02
N MET A 72 3.58 2.46 3.04
CA MET A 72 4.41 2.51 4.25
C MET A 72 4.52 3.92 4.82
N GLY A 73 4.48 4.92 3.93
CA GLY A 73 4.58 6.31 4.30
C GLY A 73 4.56 7.22 3.10
N ASN A 74 4.85 8.48 3.30
CA ASN A 74 4.95 9.46 2.22
C ASN A 74 5.91 10.59 2.58
N LEU A 75 6.41 11.26 1.55
CA LEU A 75 7.05 12.57 1.66
C LEU A 75 6.06 13.61 1.14
N THR A 76 5.77 14.62 1.96
CA THR A 76 4.92 15.75 1.56
C THR A 76 5.78 17.00 1.49
N VAL A 77 5.68 17.71 0.38
CA VAL A 77 6.33 19.00 0.15
C VAL A 77 5.24 20.01 -0.18
N GLY A 78 5.10 21.05 0.62
CA GLY A 78 4.08 22.07 0.44
C GLY A 78 4.61 23.48 0.69
N GLY A 79 3.95 24.47 0.10
CA GLY A 79 4.32 25.87 0.25
C GLY A 79 3.82 26.73 -0.90
N ARG A 80 4.71 27.50 -1.55
CA ARG A 80 4.41 28.28 -2.73
C ARG A 80 4.06 27.35 -3.91
N VAL A 81 3.30 27.88 -4.87
CA VAL A 81 3.00 27.12 -6.09
C VAL A 81 4.29 26.91 -6.88
N VAL A 82 4.61 25.66 -7.14
CA VAL A 82 5.75 25.22 -7.96
C VAL A 82 5.25 24.16 -8.92
N ASP A 83 5.64 24.25 -10.19
CA ASP A 83 5.36 23.24 -11.20
C ASP A 83 6.62 22.40 -11.40
N LEU A 84 6.59 21.16 -10.92
CA LEU A 84 7.68 20.21 -11.09
C LEU A 84 7.60 19.57 -12.49
N SER A 85 8.71 19.53 -13.19
CA SER A 85 8.89 18.77 -14.42
C SER A 85 8.79 17.24 -14.16
N PRO A 86 8.54 16.40 -15.18
CA PRO A 86 8.54 14.96 -15.03
C PRO A 86 9.84 14.38 -14.44
N VAL A 87 10.97 15.01 -14.75
CA VAL A 87 12.28 14.61 -14.22
C VAL A 87 12.36 14.91 -12.72
N GLU A 88 11.94 16.10 -12.30
CA GLU A 88 11.92 16.48 -10.89
C GLU A 88 10.95 15.63 -10.09
N LEU A 89 9.77 15.31 -10.63
CA LEU A 89 8.82 14.39 -10.00
C LEU A 89 9.47 13.02 -9.76
N SER A 90 10.18 12.48 -10.76
CA SER A 90 10.88 11.19 -10.63
C SER A 90 12.02 11.26 -9.60
N LEU A 91 12.72 12.40 -9.54
CA LEU A 91 13.78 12.63 -8.55
C LEU A 91 13.20 12.67 -7.14
N PHE A 92 12.11 13.40 -6.92
CA PHE A 92 11.45 13.46 -5.61
C PHE A 92 10.88 12.11 -5.18
N ASP A 93 10.34 11.30 -6.09
CA ASP A 93 9.92 9.91 -5.81
C ASP A 93 11.11 9.06 -5.31
N ALA A 94 12.27 9.18 -5.96
CA ALA A 94 13.48 8.47 -5.54
C ALA A 94 13.99 8.95 -4.18
N ILE A 95 14.00 10.26 -3.95
CA ILE A 95 14.39 10.87 -2.68
C ILE A 95 13.46 10.42 -1.56
N ALA A 96 12.14 10.46 -1.77
CA ALA A 96 11.14 10.05 -0.80
C ALA A 96 11.36 8.61 -0.33
N LYS A 97 11.58 7.70 -1.28
CA LYS A 97 11.89 6.29 -0.99
C LYS A 97 13.17 6.15 -0.18
N ARG A 98 14.26 6.79 -0.64
CA ARG A 98 15.57 6.69 0.02
C ARG A 98 15.55 7.27 1.43
N LEU A 99 14.92 8.43 1.62
CA LEU A 99 14.77 9.05 2.94
C LEU A 99 13.92 8.20 3.87
N PHE A 100 12.79 7.68 3.40
CA PHE A 100 11.92 6.85 4.22
C PHE A 100 12.64 5.60 4.74
N TRP A 101 13.30 4.85 3.84
CA TRP A 101 14.01 3.64 4.24
C TRP A 101 15.19 3.94 5.16
N LYS A 102 15.91 5.05 4.92
CA LYS A 102 17.02 5.46 5.81
C LYS A 102 16.53 5.91 7.19
N LEU A 103 15.42 6.64 7.25
CA LEU A 103 14.80 7.00 8.52
C LEU A 103 14.34 5.78 9.30
N LEU A 104 13.67 4.83 8.61
CA LEU A 104 13.21 3.60 9.24
C LEU A 104 14.38 2.77 9.80
N GLU A 105 15.47 2.65 9.05
CA GLU A 105 16.71 2.00 9.52
C GLU A 105 17.25 2.61 10.82
N LEU A 106 17.16 3.94 10.95
CA LEU A 106 17.68 4.67 12.11
C LEU A 106 16.71 4.70 13.30
N THR A 107 15.41 4.70 13.04
CA THR A 107 14.39 4.89 14.07
C THR A 107 13.79 3.57 14.56
N ASP A 108 13.72 2.56 13.71
CA ASP A 108 13.12 1.26 14.01
C ASP A 108 13.83 0.12 13.26
N PRO A 109 15.04 -0.23 13.70
CA PRO A 109 15.83 -1.28 13.07
C PRO A 109 15.17 -2.68 13.13
N GLU A 110 14.30 -2.93 14.11
CA GLU A 110 13.57 -4.21 14.23
C GLU A 110 12.54 -4.35 13.09
N ILE A 111 11.73 -3.31 12.86
CA ILE A 111 10.79 -3.29 11.73
C ILE A 111 11.56 -3.35 10.42
N MET A 112 12.70 -2.65 10.31
CA MET A 112 13.52 -2.70 9.11
C MET A 112 14.04 -4.11 8.84
N ALA A 113 14.54 -4.81 9.86
CA ALA A 113 15.00 -6.19 9.74
C ALA A 113 13.87 -7.13 9.31
N GLU A 114 12.66 -6.95 9.85
CA GLU A 114 11.48 -7.73 9.46
C GLU A 114 11.08 -7.48 7.99
N LEU A 115 11.11 -6.23 7.53
CA LEU A 115 10.74 -5.86 6.16
C LEU A 115 11.76 -6.31 5.12
N VAL A 116 13.04 -6.33 5.49
CA VAL A 116 14.15 -6.76 4.62
C VAL A 116 14.37 -8.27 4.70
N SER A 117 13.95 -8.92 5.81
CA SER A 117 14.11 -10.37 5.95
C SER A 117 13.48 -11.08 4.76
N ARG A 118 14.31 -11.81 4.02
CA ARG A 118 13.81 -12.75 3.03
C ARG A 118 13.13 -13.89 3.78
N VAL A 119 11.83 -13.92 3.78
CA VAL A 119 11.12 -15.14 4.19
C VAL A 119 11.35 -16.13 3.06
N GLU A 120 12.37 -16.97 3.20
CA GLU A 120 12.63 -18.07 2.29
C GLU A 120 11.58 -19.17 2.55
N VAL A 121 10.37 -18.93 2.08
CA VAL A 121 9.36 -19.98 2.03
C VAL A 121 9.59 -20.78 0.75
N GLN A 122 10.20 -21.94 0.87
CA GLN A 122 10.35 -22.84 -0.28
C GLN A 122 9.01 -23.51 -0.58
N MET A 123 8.34 -22.99 -1.59
CA MET A 123 7.13 -23.59 -2.15
C MET A 123 7.51 -24.53 -3.30
N THR A 124 6.88 -25.67 -3.35
CA THR A 124 6.95 -26.54 -4.52
C THR A 124 6.17 -25.91 -5.69
N ARG A 125 6.44 -26.34 -6.91
CA ARG A 125 5.68 -25.88 -8.09
C ARG A 125 4.18 -26.11 -7.92
N ARG A 126 3.76 -27.27 -7.43
CA ARG A 126 2.36 -27.62 -7.23
C ARG A 126 1.68 -26.79 -6.12
N GLU A 127 2.40 -26.50 -5.06
CA GLU A 127 1.91 -25.58 -4.04
C GLU A 127 1.72 -24.17 -4.58
N MET A 128 2.63 -23.67 -5.42
CA MET A 128 2.50 -22.37 -6.06
C MET A 128 1.31 -22.33 -7.03
N GLU A 129 1.14 -23.36 -7.87
CA GLU A 129 -0.01 -23.46 -8.77
C GLU A 129 -1.33 -23.42 -7.97
N ALA A 130 -1.43 -24.23 -6.91
CA ALA A 130 -2.62 -24.27 -6.06
C ALA A 130 -2.86 -22.92 -5.33
N LEU A 131 -1.79 -22.25 -4.89
CA LEU A 131 -1.85 -20.96 -4.22
C LEU A 131 -2.37 -19.84 -5.17
N HIS A 132 -1.95 -19.83 -6.43
CA HIS A 132 -2.45 -18.88 -7.43
C HIS A 132 -3.96 -19.05 -7.64
N TYR A 133 -4.44 -20.26 -7.87
CA TYR A 133 -5.86 -20.51 -8.05
C TYR A 133 -6.69 -20.21 -6.79
N LEU A 134 -6.12 -20.45 -5.60
CA LEU A 134 -6.76 -20.03 -4.35
C LEU A 134 -6.89 -18.50 -4.28
N ALA A 135 -5.88 -17.76 -4.69
CA ALA A 135 -5.90 -16.30 -4.73
C ALA A 135 -6.94 -15.75 -5.73
N ASP A 136 -7.19 -16.49 -6.80
CA ASP A 136 -8.26 -16.21 -7.77
C ASP A 136 -9.66 -16.58 -7.24
N GLY A 137 -9.77 -17.07 -6.00
CA GLY A 137 -11.03 -17.40 -5.34
C GLY A 137 -11.57 -18.78 -5.64
N MET A 138 -10.78 -19.67 -6.27
CA MET A 138 -11.22 -21.02 -6.61
C MET A 138 -11.35 -21.92 -5.37
N THR A 139 -12.33 -22.81 -5.38
CA THR A 139 -12.49 -23.86 -4.37
C THR A 139 -11.54 -25.02 -4.62
N SER A 140 -11.30 -25.89 -3.61
CA SER A 140 -10.48 -27.08 -3.80
C SER A 140 -10.99 -28.00 -4.91
N ASN A 141 -12.31 -28.05 -5.11
CA ASN A 141 -12.91 -28.82 -6.21
C ASN A 141 -12.58 -28.22 -7.58
N ASP A 142 -12.61 -26.90 -7.70
CA ASP A 142 -12.32 -26.21 -8.96
C ASP A 142 -10.83 -26.32 -9.30
N ILE A 143 -9.98 -26.12 -8.31
CA ILE A 143 -8.53 -26.30 -8.43
C ILE A 143 -8.18 -27.74 -8.83
N GLY A 144 -8.84 -28.72 -8.22
CA GLY A 144 -8.67 -30.14 -8.54
C GLY A 144 -8.98 -30.44 -9.99
N LYS A 145 -10.07 -29.89 -10.54
CA LYS A 145 -10.43 -30.03 -11.96
C LYS A 145 -9.39 -29.40 -12.88
N VAL A 146 -8.88 -28.22 -12.55
CA VAL A 146 -7.88 -27.51 -13.37
C VAL A 146 -6.52 -28.23 -13.37
N LEU A 147 -6.12 -28.76 -12.21
CA LEU A 147 -4.82 -29.43 -12.04
C LEU A 147 -4.85 -30.94 -12.32
N ASP A 148 -6.04 -31.48 -12.66
CA ASP A 148 -6.31 -32.92 -12.86
C ASP A 148 -5.90 -33.77 -11.66
N ILE A 149 -6.31 -33.35 -10.46
CA ILE A 149 -6.07 -34.02 -9.18
C ILE A 149 -7.35 -34.01 -8.32
N SER A 150 -7.36 -34.84 -7.28
CA SER A 150 -8.49 -34.84 -6.34
C SER A 150 -8.54 -33.57 -5.48
N SER A 151 -9.73 -33.16 -5.06
CA SER A 151 -9.89 -32.05 -4.09
C SER A 151 -9.15 -32.32 -2.78
N HIS A 152 -9.05 -33.58 -2.35
CA HIS A 152 -8.25 -33.99 -1.19
C HIS A 152 -6.76 -33.72 -1.38
N THR A 153 -6.25 -33.93 -2.59
CA THR A 153 -4.86 -33.61 -2.91
C THR A 153 -4.63 -32.10 -2.86
N VAL A 154 -5.59 -31.30 -3.33
CA VAL A 154 -5.54 -29.83 -3.20
C VAL A 154 -5.55 -29.42 -1.73
N ASP A 155 -6.42 -29.99 -0.92
CA ASP A 155 -6.47 -29.70 0.52
C ASP A 155 -5.16 -30.09 1.23
N TRP A 156 -4.51 -31.16 0.81
CA TRP A 156 -3.18 -31.52 1.29
C TRP A 156 -2.13 -30.46 0.96
N TYR A 157 -2.11 -29.95 -0.29
CA TYR A 157 -1.24 -28.81 -0.66
C TYR A 157 -1.57 -27.58 0.19
N MET A 158 -2.85 -27.25 0.40
CA MET A 158 -3.26 -26.12 1.21
C MET A 158 -2.79 -26.22 2.66
N ASN A 159 -2.85 -27.40 3.25
CA ASN A 159 -2.32 -27.63 4.59
C ASN A 159 -0.81 -27.43 4.64
N GLY A 160 -0.06 -27.96 3.67
CA GLY A 160 1.38 -27.75 3.57
C GLY A 160 1.75 -26.26 3.41
N ILE A 161 1.00 -25.52 2.60
CA ILE A 161 1.17 -24.06 2.44
C ILE A 161 0.88 -23.34 3.76
N GLN A 162 -0.22 -23.71 4.46
CA GLN A 162 -0.57 -23.14 5.76
C GLN A 162 0.55 -23.31 6.79
N GLU A 163 1.14 -24.49 6.87
CA GLU A 163 2.25 -24.75 7.78
C GLU A 163 3.49 -23.93 7.42
N LYS A 164 3.87 -23.92 6.15
CA LYS A 164 5.03 -23.15 5.65
C LYS A 164 4.89 -21.65 5.90
N LEU A 165 3.68 -21.10 5.72
CA LEU A 165 3.37 -19.69 5.94
C LEU A 165 3.00 -19.37 7.39
N LYS A 166 2.88 -20.38 8.28
CA LYS A 166 2.33 -20.24 9.63
C LYS A 166 0.97 -19.53 9.63
N ALA A 167 0.15 -19.84 8.64
CA ALA A 167 -1.15 -19.22 8.45
C ALA A 167 -2.23 -19.91 9.29
N LYS A 168 -3.20 -19.16 9.81
CA LYS A 168 -4.29 -19.68 10.65
C LYS A 168 -5.39 -20.38 9.84
N ASN A 169 -5.57 -19.98 8.59
CA ASN A 169 -6.58 -20.52 7.66
C ASN A 169 -6.23 -20.09 6.22
N ARG A 170 -6.99 -20.58 5.22
CA ARG A 170 -6.72 -20.30 3.80
C ARG A 170 -6.84 -18.81 3.42
N HIS A 171 -7.69 -18.02 4.08
CA HIS A 171 -7.75 -16.57 3.87
C HIS A 171 -6.46 -15.88 4.37
N HIS A 172 -5.94 -16.36 5.50
CA HIS A 172 -4.67 -15.88 6.04
C HIS A 172 -3.48 -16.29 5.15
N VAL A 173 -3.55 -17.48 4.51
CA VAL A 173 -2.58 -17.90 3.48
C VAL A 173 -2.49 -16.86 2.36
N VAL A 174 -3.63 -16.50 1.74
CA VAL A 174 -3.67 -15.50 0.67
C VAL A 174 -3.10 -14.16 1.14
N ALA A 175 -3.53 -13.69 2.31
CA ALA A 175 -3.05 -12.42 2.87
C ALA A 175 -1.53 -12.39 3.10
N ILE A 176 -0.95 -13.50 3.61
CA ILE A 176 0.50 -13.61 3.80
C ILE A 176 1.21 -13.71 2.45
N ALA A 177 0.69 -14.51 1.53
CA ALA A 177 1.28 -14.71 0.21
C ALA A 177 1.40 -13.38 -0.57
N PHE A 178 0.35 -12.53 -0.54
CA PHE A 178 0.42 -11.17 -1.08
C PHE A 178 1.49 -10.32 -0.40
N ARG A 179 1.56 -10.33 0.93
CA ARG A 179 2.57 -9.56 1.68
C ARG A 179 4.00 -9.99 1.37
N LEU A 180 4.19 -11.27 1.08
CA LEU A 180 5.49 -11.84 0.72
C LEU A 180 5.83 -11.70 -0.77
N GLY A 181 4.87 -11.24 -1.61
CA GLY A 181 5.04 -11.14 -3.04
C GLY A 181 5.14 -12.50 -3.74
N LEU A 182 4.55 -13.54 -3.16
CA LEU A 182 4.45 -14.86 -3.78
C LEU A 182 3.37 -14.90 -4.86
N ILE A 183 2.36 -14.05 -4.72
CA ILE A 183 1.24 -13.83 -5.65
C ILE A 183 1.01 -12.32 -5.82
N SER A 184 0.39 -11.93 -6.94
CA SER A 184 0.12 -10.54 -7.32
C SER A 184 -1.34 -10.36 -7.71
#